data_e7b489d501235b08ebd645feb7b2242b
#
_entry.id   e7b489d501235b08ebd645feb7b2242b
#
_cell.length_a   1.000
_cell.length_b   1.000
_cell.length_c   1.000
_cell.angle_alpha   90.00
_cell.angle_beta   90.00
_cell.angle_gamma   90.00
#
_symmetry.space_group_name_H-M   'P 1'
#
loop_
_entity.id
_entity.type
_entity.pdbx_description
1 polymer ?
#
loop_
_entity_poly.entity_id
_entity_poly.type
_entity_poly.pdbx_seq_one_letter_code
_entity_poly.pdbx_strand_id
1 'polypeptide(L)'
;MSYIDSKFLNILSPQLLKFQKKGDNLWNFRCPYCGDSQKSRSKARGFVYRKKNDLFFKCHNCGMGTTLGNLIKYLDSKIYKDYIMERYSSGVKTVDPKPEFHFNAPVFRKKGILKNLKSISDLPEKHPARTIIEKRKLPPKCLNDLYLCESFYKFTNSLIPNKFPSLDGDHPRLLIPFRDKDGEVFAYQGRAFGDEIPKYITIKLNSDADKIFGLDKVDMKKKIYVVEGPIDSLFLDNCIAVAGADFNNVQGDLTVIYDNEPRNKEIVKQIEKTISQGRSVVLWPDSMKEKDINDMILSGYTKLEIQKIIEDNTFEGVSAKLRFTGWKKIDERSVSKTI
;
A
#
# COMPACT_ATOMS: atom_id res chain seq x y z
N MET A 1 -22.09 30.22 21.02
CA MET A 1 -21.88 28.84 20.59
C MET A 1 -20.44 28.39 20.64
N SER A 2 -19.48 29.19 20.23
CA SER A 2 -18.06 28.78 20.23
C SER A 2 -17.42 28.65 21.60
N TYR A 3 -18.04 29.18 22.67
CA TYR A 3 -17.43 29.15 24.02
C TYR A 3 -17.30 27.73 24.56
N ILE A 4 -18.36 26.91 24.49
CA ILE A 4 -18.37 25.52 25.00
C ILE A 4 -17.33 24.69 24.23
N ASP A 5 -17.35 24.80 22.89
CA ASP A 5 -16.43 24.05 22.04
C ASP A 5 -14.97 24.43 22.35
N SER A 6 -14.67 25.71 22.48
CA SER A 6 -13.35 26.21 22.83
C SER A 6 -12.92 25.82 24.24
N LYS A 7 -13.86 25.82 25.20
CA LYS A 7 -13.63 25.36 26.58
C LYS A 7 -13.17 23.92 26.61
N PHE A 8 -13.91 23.02 25.96
CA PHE A 8 -13.59 21.59 25.96
C PHE A 8 -12.32 21.27 25.16
N LEU A 9 -12.06 22.00 24.09
CA LEU A 9 -10.79 21.87 23.36
C LEU A 9 -9.59 22.31 24.22
N ASN A 10 -9.73 23.35 25.05
CA ASN A 10 -8.72 23.78 26.00
C ASN A 10 -8.53 22.76 27.15
N ILE A 11 -9.62 22.14 27.65
CA ILE A 11 -9.54 21.06 28.63
C ILE A 11 -8.73 19.89 28.10
N LEU A 12 -8.86 19.59 26.80
CA LEU A 12 -8.09 18.50 26.15
C LEU A 12 -6.68 18.90 25.75
N SER A 13 -6.31 20.17 25.85
CA SER A 13 -4.99 20.66 25.41
C SER A 13 -3.79 19.92 26.01
N PRO A 14 -3.79 19.45 27.28
CA PRO A 14 -2.69 18.68 27.84
C PRO A 14 -2.48 17.31 27.16
N GLN A 15 -3.53 16.76 26.55
CA GLN A 15 -3.46 15.48 25.82
C GLN A 15 -3.06 15.67 24.35
N LEU A 16 -3.02 16.92 23.86
CA LEU A 16 -2.76 17.26 22.47
C LEU A 16 -1.33 17.79 22.30
N LEU A 17 -0.44 16.95 21.78
CA LEU A 17 0.96 17.32 21.57
C LEU A 17 1.09 18.54 20.66
N LYS A 18 1.88 19.53 21.08
CA LYS A 18 2.10 20.80 20.34
C LYS A 18 0.83 21.61 20.08
N PHE A 19 -0.08 21.58 21.03
CA PHE A 19 -1.29 22.38 20.98
C PHE A 19 -0.97 23.88 20.92
N GLN A 20 -1.50 24.57 19.91
CA GLN A 20 -1.36 26.01 19.71
C GLN A 20 -2.66 26.62 19.18
N LYS A 21 -3.10 27.70 19.78
CA LYS A 21 -4.17 28.53 19.20
C LYS A 21 -3.56 29.44 18.16
N LYS A 22 -4.00 29.34 16.91
CA LYS A 22 -3.52 30.11 15.75
C LYS A 22 -4.44 31.28 15.38
N GLY A 23 -5.65 31.31 15.94
CA GLY A 23 -6.65 32.35 15.68
C GLY A 23 -7.91 32.10 16.50
N ASP A 24 -8.93 32.96 16.36
CA ASP A 24 -10.16 32.90 17.19
C ASP A 24 -10.93 31.59 17.09
N ASN A 25 -10.85 30.92 15.96
CA ASN A 25 -11.51 29.64 15.73
C ASN A 25 -10.57 28.68 14.98
N LEU A 26 -9.26 28.75 15.27
CA LEU A 26 -8.25 27.94 14.63
C LEU A 26 -7.20 27.46 15.64
N TRP A 27 -7.08 26.15 15.78
CA TRP A 27 -6.07 25.49 16.61
C TRP A 27 -5.26 24.51 15.78
N ASN A 28 -4.02 24.30 16.16
CA ASN A 28 -3.10 23.39 15.52
C ASN A 28 -2.41 22.51 16.56
N PHE A 29 -2.30 21.23 16.31
CA PHE A 29 -1.65 20.24 17.15
C PHE A 29 -1.26 19.00 16.36
N ARG A 30 -0.45 18.15 16.96
CA ARG A 30 -0.14 16.84 16.33
C ARG A 30 -1.39 15.97 16.30
N CYS A 31 -1.64 15.36 15.16
CA CYS A 31 -2.81 14.52 14.96
C CYS A 31 -2.82 13.35 15.95
N PRO A 32 -3.84 13.19 16.79
CA PRO A 32 -3.92 12.07 17.74
C PRO A 32 -4.19 10.73 17.07
N TYR A 33 -4.72 10.73 15.82
CA TYR A 33 -5.02 9.51 15.10
C TYR A 33 -3.79 8.90 14.41
N CYS A 34 -2.92 9.70 13.84
CA CYS A 34 -1.76 9.20 13.11
C CYS A 34 -0.40 9.59 13.71
N GLY A 35 -0.40 10.38 14.80
CA GLY A 35 0.83 10.86 15.44
C GLY A 35 1.68 11.81 14.60
N ASP A 36 1.18 12.26 13.42
CA ASP A 36 1.93 13.03 12.44
C ASP A 36 3.19 12.32 11.89
N SER A 37 4.16 13.08 11.42
CA SER A 37 5.41 12.53 10.87
C SER A 37 6.30 11.95 11.97
N GLN A 38 6.66 10.68 11.84
CA GLN A 38 7.65 10.05 12.72
C GLN A 38 9.08 10.61 12.50
N LYS A 39 9.35 11.09 11.26
CA LYS A 39 10.67 11.67 10.90
C LYS A 39 10.91 13.08 11.44
N SER A 40 9.87 13.80 11.83
CA SER A 40 9.98 15.17 12.33
C SER A 40 9.07 15.40 13.52
N ARG A 41 9.64 15.49 14.71
CA ARG A 41 8.93 15.81 15.95
C ARG A 41 8.41 17.25 16.00
N SER A 42 8.86 18.12 15.08
CA SER A 42 8.45 19.54 15.01
C SER A 42 7.14 19.77 14.27
N LYS A 43 6.71 18.87 13.38
CA LYS A 43 5.51 19.04 12.55
C LYS A 43 4.24 18.72 13.33
N ALA A 44 3.24 19.63 13.22
CA ALA A 44 1.88 19.46 13.70
C ALA A 44 0.92 19.78 12.56
N ARG A 45 0.16 18.77 12.09
CA ARG A 45 -0.68 18.85 10.88
C ARG A 45 -2.16 18.59 11.16
N GLY A 46 -2.52 18.42 12.41
CA GLY A 46 -3.91 18.42 12.88
C GLY A 46 -4.39 19.84 13.10
N PHE A 47 -5.54 20.17 12.56
CA PHE A 47 -6.16 21.49 12.71
C PHE A 47 -7.60 21.34 13.16
N VAL A 48 -8.01 22.17 14.14
CA VAL A 48 -9.42 22.39 14.44
C VAL A 48 -9.78 23.77 13.94
N TYR A 49 -10.83 23.87 13.17
CA TYR A 49 -11.30 25.12 12.56
C TYR A 49 -12.82 25.15 12.49
N ARG A 50 -13.37 26.36 12.36
CA ARG A 50 -14.81 26.55 12.25
C ARG A 50 -15.32 26.23 10.84
N LYS A 51 -16.37 25.41 10.78
CA LYS A 51 -17.11 25.14 9.55
C LYS A 51 -18.61 25.28 9.84
N LYS A 52 -19.25 26.32 9.25
CA LYS A 52 -20.62 26.72 9.59
C LYS A 52 -20.73 27.04 11.09
N ASN A 53 -21.59 26.33 11.83
CA ASN A 53 -21.85 26.56 13.24
C ASN A 53 -21.08 25.67 14.21
N ASP A 54 -20.24 24.76 13.71
CA ASP A 54 -19.49 23.78 14.51
C ASP A 54 -17.98 23.85 14.25
N LEU A 55 -17.20 23.28 15.18
CA LEU A 55 -15.78 23.06 15.00
C LEU A 55 -15.51 21.70 14.40
N PHE A 56 -14.62 21.66 13.43
CA PHE A 56 -14.20 20.46 12.72
C PHE A 56 -12.69 20.25 12.88
N PHE A 57 -12.30 19.00 13.08
CA PHE A 57 -10.91 18.56 13.02
C PHE A 57 -10.58 18.04 11.62
N LYS A 58 -9.39 18.40 11.10
CA LYS A 58 -8.80 17.80 9.92
C LYS A 58 -7.29 17.64 10.08
N CYS A 59 -6.77 16.49 9.70
CA CYS A 59 -5.34 16.24 9.60
C CYS A 59 -4.87 16.27 8.14
N HIS A 60 -3.88 17.10 7.83
CA HIS A 60 -3.28 17.16 6.50
C HIS A 60 -2.22 16.08 6.23
N ASN A 61 -1.93 15.23 7.23
CA ASN A 61 -1.03 14.10 7.06
C ASN A 61 -1.76 12.81 6.67
N CYS A 62 -2.79 12.41 7.44
CA CYS A 62 -3.55 11.19 7.20
C CYS A 62 -4.91 11.41 6.54
N GLY A 63 -5.31 12.67 6.29
CA GLY A 63 -6.61 12.99 5.67
C GLY A 63 -7.82 12.87 6.61
N MET A 64 -7.64 12.39 7.87
CA MET A 64 -8.73 12.26 8.84
C MET A 64 -9.44 13.60 9.01
N GLY A 65 -10.77 13.56 8.86
CA GLY A 65 -11.66 14.71 9.08
C GLY A 65 -12.85 14.28 9.91
N THR A 66 -13.14 15.00 11.01
CA THR A 66 -14.25 14.67 11.91
C THR A 66 -14.78 15.89 12.66
N THR A 67 -15.93 15.78 13.32
CA THR A 67 -16.46 16.83 14.20
C THR A 67 -15.64 16.94 15.47
N LEU A 68 -15.69 18.10 16.16
CA LEU A 68 -15.04 18.25 17.46
C LEU A 68 -15.57 17.23 18.48
N GLY A 69 -16.86 16.96 18.49
CA GLY A 69 -17.46 15.97 19.40
C GLY A 69 -16.83 14.57 19.23
N ASN A 70 -16.65 14.11 18.00
CA ASN A 70 -15.99 12.83 17.72
C ASN A 70 -14.52 12.81 18.11
N LEU A 71 -13.80 13.93 17.91
CA LEU A 71 -12.43 14.07 18.39
C LEU A 71 -12.34 13.96 19.91
N ILE A 72 -13.23 14.66 20.64
CA ILE A 72 -13.31 14.59 22.11
C ILE A 72 -13.60 13.15 22.56
N LYS A 73 -14.57 12.50 21.94
CA LYS A 73 -14.94 11.11 22.24
C LYS A 73 -13.78 10.13 22.04
N TYR A 74 -12.98 10.36 20.99
CA TYR A 74 -11.80 9.55 20.70
C TYR A 74 -10.70 9.74 21.75
N LEU A 75 -10.50 10.97 22.23
CA LEU A 75 -9.45 11.31 23.20
C LEU A 75 -9.85 10.93 24.62
N ASP A 76 -11.08 11.26 25.03
CA ASP A 76 -11.56 11.02 26.40
C ASP A 76 -13.09 10.88 26.43
N SER A 77 -13.56 9.68 26.76
CA SER A 77 -14.98 9.37 26.83
C SER A 77 -15.72 10.01 28.01
N LYS A 78 -15.00 10.37 29.11
CA LYS A 78 -15.62 11.08 30.25
C LYS A 78 -15.82 12.55 29.88
N ILE A 79 -14.80 13.20 29.37
CA ILE A 79 -14.88 14.60 28.90
C ILE A 79 -15.94 14.74 27.81
N TYR A 80 -16.11 13.71 26.96
CA TYR A 80 -17.17 13.69 25.96
C TYR A 80 -18.57 13.73 26.57
N LYS A 81 -18.83 12.98 27.63
CA LYS A 81 -20.13 13.01 28.33
C LYS A 81 -20.42 14.41 28.87
N ASP A 82 -19.45 15.03 29.53
CA ASP A 82 -19.59 16.37 30.08
C ASP A 82 -19.83 17.41 28.97
N TYR A 83 -19.10 17.28 27.85
CA TYR A 83 -19.27 18.11 26.66
C TYR A 83 -20.69 18.05 26.09
N ILE A 84 -21.25 16.85 25.96
CA ILE A 84 -22.61 16.66 25.44
C ILE A 84 -23.66 17.22 26.42
N MET A 85 -23.51 16.97 27.74
CA MET A 85 -24.39 17.53 28.74
C MET A 85 -24.41 19.06 28.76
N GLU A 86 -23.25 19.69 28.68
CA GLU A 86 -23.15 21.15 28.70
C GLU A 86 -23.73 21.76 27.41
N ARG A 87 -23.52 21.14 26.25
CA ARG A 87 -24.16 21.56 25.00
C ARG A 87 -25.67 21.42 25.05
N TYR A 88 -26.17 20.34 25.61
CA TYR A 88 -27.61 20.12 25.77
C TYR A 88 -28.26 21.16 26.71
N SER A 89 -27.64 21.41 27.87
CA SER A 89 -28.10 22.39 28.85
C SER A 89 -28.15 23.83 28.31
N SER A 90 -27.29 24.16 27.36
CA SER A 90 -27.21 25.47 26.76
C SER A 90 -28.15 25.66 25.55
N GLY A 91 -29.09 24.74 25.32
CA GLY A 91 -30.06 24.81 24.22
C GLY A 91 -29.45 24.68 22.82
N VAL A 92 -28.17 24.34 22.74
CA VAL A 92 -27.54 24.00 21.49
C VAL A 92 -28.09 22.63 21.10
N LYS A 93 -28.94 22.59 20.05
CA LYS A 93 -29.30 21.29 19.45
C LYS A 93 -28.00 20.59 19.11
N THR A 94 -27.66 19.59 19.91
CA THR A 94 -26.69 18.60 19.47
C THR A 94 -27.27 18.03 18.18
N VAL A 95 -26.61 18.22 17.08
CA VAL A 95 -26.76 17.23 16.04
C VAL A 95 -26.28 15.97 16.78
N ASP A 96 -27.25 15.13 17.22
CA ASP A 96 -26.90 13.79 17.68
C ASP A 96 -25.86 13.30 16.72
N PRO A 97 -24.66 12.90 17.18
CA PRO A 97 -23.82 12.14 16.32
C PRO A 97 -24.73 10.96 15.95
N LYS A 98 -25.38 11.08 14.76
CA LYS A 98 -25.96 9.88 14.15
C LYS A 98 -24.89 8.87 14.39
N PRO A 99 -25.19 7.74 15.07
CA PRO A 99 -24.17 6.74 15.27
C PRO A 99 -23.50 6.68 13.93
N GLU A 100 -22.23 7.13 13.85
CA GLU A 100 -21.41 6.83 12.70
C GLU A 100 -21.35 5.32 12.76
N PHE A 101 -22.39 4.70 12.22
CA PHE A 101 -22.19 3.46 11.56
C PHE A 101 -21.04 3.81 10.64
N HIS A 102 -19.84 3.33 10.94
CA HIS A 102 -18.86 3.07 9.91
C HIS A 102 -19.54 2.05 8.98
N PHE A 103 -20.50 2.52 8.23
CA PHE A 103 -20.66 2.03 6.92
C PHE A 103 -19.33 2.42 6.29
N ASN A 104 -18.41 1.50 6.27
CA ASN A 104 -17.47 1.41 5.16
C ASN A 104 -18.37 1.75 3.99
N ALA A 105 -18.15 2.93 3.38
CA ALA A 105 -19.01 3.41 2.29
C ALA A 105 -19.25 2.17 1.46
N PRO A 106 -20.51 1.75 1.18
CA PRO A 106 -20.73 0.47 0.57
C PRO A 106 -19.79 0.47 -0.60
N VAL A 107 -18.74 -0.34 -0.49
CA VAL A 107 -17.82 -0.55 -1.60
C VAL A 107 -18.79 -1.20 -2.56
N PHE A 108 -19.34 -0.39 -3.48
CA PHE A 108 -20.09 -0.90 -4.60
C PHE A 108 -19.07 -1.74 -5.34
N ARG A 109 -18.92 -2.99 -4.89
CA ARG A 109 -18.11 -3.99 -5.55
C ARG A 109 -18.75 -4.09 -6.92
N LYS A 110 -18.18 -3.39 -7.89
CA LYS A 110 -18.62 -3.46 -9.28
C LYS A 110 -18.24 -4.87 -9.72
N LYS A 111 -19.16 -5.83 -9.45
CA LYS A 111 -18.98 -7.21 -9.90
C LYS A 111 -18.71 -7.17 -11.40
N GLY A 112 -17.69 -7.88 -11.83
CA GLY A 112 -17.37 -8.02 -13.24
C GLY A 112 -16.68 -6.82 -13.90
N ILE A 113 -15.88 -6.05 -13.19
CA ILE A 113 -15.12 -4.91 -13.77
C ILE A 113 -14.24 -5.33 -14.96
N LEU A 114 -13.80 -6.59 -15.00
CA LEU A 114 -12.97 -7.14 -16.07
C LEU A 114 -13.81 -7.73 -17.24
N LYS A 115 -15.14 -7.78 -17.13
CA LYS A 115 -16.02 -8.47 -18.08
C LYS A 115 -15.85 -8.00 -19.53
N ASN A 116 -15.48 -6.74 -19.72
CA ASN A 116 -15.32 -6.16 -21.06
C ASN A 116 -13.85 -6.15 -21.53
N LEU A 117 -12.93 -6.72 -20.77
CA LEU A 117 -11.53 -6.86 -21.15
C LEU A 117 -11.29 -8.28 -21.68
N LYS A 118 -10.45 -8.39 -22.69
CA LYS A 118 -10.00 -9.70 -23.19
C LYS A 118 -8.83 -10.18 -22.34
N SER A 119 -8.86 -11.45 -21.94
CA SER A 119 -7.69 -12.06 -21.33
C SER A 119 -6.57 -12.20 -22.37
N ILE A 120 -5.32 -12.30 -21.92
CA ILE A 120 -4.19 -12.50 -22.85
C ILE A 120 -4.33 -13.84 -23.59
N SER A 121 -4.91 -14.85 -22.94
CA SER A 121 -5.18 -16.14 -23.58
C SER A 121 -6.22 -16.08 -24.72
N ASP A 122 -7.20 -15.15 -24.62
CA ASP A 122 -8.26 -14.99 -25.61
C ASP A 122 -7.81 -14.17 -26.83
N LEU A 123 -6.65 -13.56 -26.79
CA LEU A 123 -6.09 -12.82 -27.91
C LEU A 123 -5.56 -13.80 -28.99
N PRO A 124 -5.65 -13.44 -30.28
CA PRO A 124 -5.02 -14.22 -31.34
C PRO A 124 -3.52 -14.45 -31.06
N GLU A 125 -2.99 -15.59 -31.44
CA GLU A 125 -1.57 -15.95 -31.20
C GLU A 125 -0.57 -14.89 -31.69
N LYS A 126 -0.86 -14.27 -32.84
CA LYS A 126 -0.01 -13.22 -33.43
C LYS A 126 -0.31 -11.81 -32.90
N HIS A 127 -1.17 -11.70 -31.89
CA HIS A 127 -1.47 -10.38 -31.32
C HIS A 127 -0.24 -9.82 -30.59
N PRO A 128 0.18 -8.53 -30.85
CA PRO A 128 1.40 -7.97 -30.27
C PRO A 128 1.48 -8.08 -28.74
N ALA A 129 0.38 -7.78 -28.04
CA ALA A 129 0.32 -7.86 -26.58
C ALA A 129 0.54 -9.30 -26.08
N ARG A 130 -0.07 -10.30 -26.75
CA ARG A 130 0.11 -11.72 -26.41
C ARG A 130 1.55 -12.15 -26.65
N THR A 131 2.13 -11.83 -27.81
CA THR A 131 3.52 -12.15 -28.14
C THR A 131 4.52 -11.56 -27.13
N ILE A 132 4.30 -10.30 -26.67
CA ILE A 132 5.17 -9.67 -25.66
C ILE A 132 5.10 -10.41 -24.32
N ILE A 133 3.91 -10.85 -23.91
CA ILE A 133 3.73 -11.57 -22.64
C ILE A 133 4.25 -12.99 -22.72
N GLU A 134 4.04 -13.69 -23.84
CA GLU A 134 4.56 -15.06 -24.05
C GLU A 134 6.11 -15.09 -24.04
N LYS A 135 6.76 -14.04 -24.54
CA LYS A 135 8.23 -13.92 -24.43
C LYS A 135 8.75 -13.93 -22.98
N ARG A 136 7.90 -13.62 -22.00
CA ARG A 136 8.25 -13.70 -20.57
C ARG A 136 8.20 -15.11 -20.00
N LYS A 137 7.77 -16.10 -20.82
CA LYS A 137 7.63 -17.51 -20.45
C LYS A 137 6.76 -17.73 -19.21
N LEU A 138 5.72 -16.89 -19.02
CA LEU A 138 4.77 -17.06 -17.91
C LEU A 138 4.07 -18.44 -18.00
N PRO A 139 3.74 -19.06 -16.84
CA PRO A 139 2.95 -20.28 -16.84
C PRO A 139 1.64 -20.07 -17.63
N PRO A 140 1.28 -20.94 -18.59
CA PRO A 140 0.12 -20.72 -19.48
C PRO A 140 -1.18 -20.42 -18.75
N LYS A 141 -1.40 -21.07 -17.59
CA LYS A 141 -2.59 -20.82 -16.75
C LYS A 141 -2.72 -19.36 -16.29
N CYS A 142 -1.62 -18.63 -16.17
CA CYS A 142 -1.65 -17.24 -15.72
C CYS A 142 -2.18 -16.29 -16.79
N LEU A 143 -2.11 -16.66 -18.07
CA LEU A 143 -2.58 -15.83 -19.18
C LEU A 143 -4.10 -15.59 -19.15
N ASN A 144 -4.85 -16.48 -18.50
CA ASN A 144 -6.31 -16.35 -18.33
C ASN A 144 -6.66 -15.24 -17.32
N ASP A 145 -5.75 -14.93 -16.39
CA ASP A 145 -5.95 -13.95 -15.32
C ASP A 145 -5.24 -12.60 -15.61
N LEU A 146 -4.65 -12.47 -16.78
CA LEU A 146 -4.01 -11.24 -17.25
C LEU A 146 -4.79 -10.69 -18.42
N TYR A 147 -5.03 -9.38 -18.48
CA TYR A 147 -5.94 -8.77 -19.44
C TYR A 147 -5.27 -7.69 -20.27
N LEU A 148 -5.69 -7.56 -21.51
CA LEU A 148 -5.36 -6.38 -22.32
C LEU A 148 -6.32 -5.25 -21.99
N CYS A 149 -5.77 -4.11 -21.58
CA CYS A 149 -6.51 -2.86 -21.43
C CYS A 149 -6.00 -1.87 -22.49
N GLU A 150 -6.77 -1.66 -23.55
CA GLU A 150 -6.37 -0.84 -24.70
C GLU A 150 -6.24 0.64 -24.36
N SER A 151 -7.05 1.15 -23.43
CA SER A 151 -7.07 2.54 -22.99
C SER A 151 -7.13 2.56 -21.46
N PHE A 152 -5.96 2.56 -20.82
CA PHE A 152 -5.86 2.36 -19.37
C PHE A 152 -6.45 3.52 -18.56
N TYR A 153 -6.22 4.77 -18.97
CA TYR A 153 -6.76 5.95 -18.28
C TYR A 153 -8.26 6.03 -18.43
N LYS A 154 -8.78 5.81 -19.66
CA LYS A 154 -10.22 5.78 -19.93
C LYS A 154 -10.91 4.68 -19.14
N PHE A 155 -10.34 3.47 -19.10
CA PHE A 155 -10.84 2.37 -18.31
C PHE A 155 -10.87 2.71 -16.83
N THR A 156 -9.78 3.26 -16.30
CA THR A 156 -9.70 3.67 -14.89
C THR A 156 -10.71 4.75 -14.55
N ASN A 157 -10.87 5.77 -15.39
CA ASN A 157 -11.85 6.84 -15.19
C ASN A 157 -13.30 6.35 -15.22
N SER A 158 -13.59 5.24 -15.91
CA SER A 158 -14.91 4.61 -15.87
C SER A 158 -15.22 3.96 -14.52
N LEU A 159 -14.19 3.59 -13.77
CA LEU A 159 -14.29 3.00 -12.44
C LEU A 159 -14.18 4.04 -11.33
N ILE A 160 -13.24 4.96 -11.48
CA ILE A 160 -12.95 6.05 -10.54
C ILE A 160 -12.96 7.36 -11.33
N PRO A 161 -14.06 8.12 -11.30
CA PRO A 161 -14.19 9.37 -12.07
C PRO A 161 -13.04 10.33 -11.79
N ASN A 162 -12.50 10.94 -12.85
CA ASN A 162 -11.42 11.93 -12.79
C ASN A 162 -10.11 11.45 -12.11
N LYS A 163 -9.85 10.14 -12.10
CA LYS A 163 -8.56 9.62 -11.59
C LYS A 163 -7.40 10.12 -12.43
N PHE A 164 -7.59 10.18 -13.74
CA PHE A 164 -6.70 10.83 -14.70
C PHE A 164 -7.42 12.02 -15.31
N PRO A 165 -7.02 13.26 -14.95
CA PRO A 165 -7.68 14.48 -15.44
C PRO A 165 -7.55 14.67 -16.97
N SER A 166 -6.44 14.22 -17.57
CA SER A 166 -6.25 14.16 -19.02
C SER A 166 -6.13 12.71 -19.47
N LEU A 167 -6.57 12.46 -20.69
CA LEU A 167 -6.35 11.20 -21.41
C LEU A 167 -5.13 11.26 -22.34
N ASP A 168 -4.40 12.36 -22.31
CA ASP A 168 -3.16 12.50 -23.07
C ASP A 168 -2.15 11.44 -22.61
N GLY A 169 -1.53 10.75 -23.57
CA GLY A 169 -0.61 9.66 -23.28
C GLY A 169 -1.30 8.38 -22.77
N ASP A 170 -2.62 8.25 -22.89
CA ASP A 170 -3.27 6.96 -22.64
C ASP A 170 -2.81 5.94 -23.70
N HIS A 171 -2.44 4.76 -23.24
CA HIS A 171 -1.92 3.70 -24.10
C HIS A 171 -2.28 2.32 -23.57
N PRO A 172 -2.18 1.27 -24.39
CA PRO A 172 -2.45 -0.09 -23.97
C PRO A 172 -1.53 -0.53 -22.83
N ARG A 173 -2.12 -1.21 -21.84
CA ARG A 173 -1.38 -1.82 -20.73
C ARG A 173 -1.85 -3.23 -20.47
N LEU A 174 -0.91 -4.06 -20.01
CA LEU A 174 -1.24 -5.30 -19.34
C LEU A 174 -1.90 -4.98 -18.01
N LEU A 175 -3.14 -5.41 -17.81
CA LEU A 175 -3.86 -5.25 -16.56
C LEU A 175 -3.74 -6.53 -15.73
N ILE A 176 -3.21 -6.40 -14.53
CA ILE A 176 -2.98 -7.45 -13.54
C ILE A 176 -3.95 -7.20 -12.39
N PRO A 177 -5.02 -7.97 -12.21
CA PRO A 177 -6.01 -7.76 -11.16
C PRO A 177 -5.52 -8.30 -9.81
N PHE A 178 -5.74 -7.54 -8.74
CA PHE A 178 -5.51 -7.96 -7.37
C PHE A 178 -6.85 -8.35 -6.77
N ARG A 179 -6.97 -9.61 -6.36
CA ARG A 179 -8.22 -10.21 -5.88
C ARG A 179 -8.15 -10.46 -4.38
N ASP A 180 -9.27 -10.28 -3.72
CA ASP A 180 -9.44 -10.72 -2.33
C ASP A 180 -9.78 -12.23 -2.26
N LYS A 181 -9.95 -12.75 -1.05
CA LYS A 181 -10.26 -14.16 -0.80
C LYS A 181 -11.59 -14.63 -1.43
N ASP A 182 -12.47 -13.67 -1.73
CA ASP A 182 -13.75 -13.94 -2.40
C ASP A 182 -13.62 -13.89 -3.93
N GLY A 183 -12.41 -13.63 -4.45
CA GLY A 183 -12.11 -13.49 -5.87
C GLY A 183 -12.50 -12.13 -6.46
N GLU A 184 -12.96 -11.18 -5.65
CA GLU A 184 -13.34 -9.84 -6.08
C GLU A 184 -12.12 -8.95 -6.28
N VAL A 185 -12.12 -8.16 -7.36
CA VAL A 185 -10.99 -7.27 -7.66
C VAL A 185 -11.07 -6.00 -6.81
N PHE A 186 -10.11 -5.81 -5.92
CA PHE A 186 -10.00 -4.62 -5.06
C PHE A 186 -8.95 -3.61 -5.52
N ALA A 187 -8.03 -4.04 -6.38
CA ALA A 187 -7.01 -3.21 -7.01
C ALA A 187 -6.58 -3.84 -8.33
N TYR A 188 -5.88 -3.10 -9.15
CA TYR A 188 -5.21 -3.63 -10.33
C TYR A 188 -3.97 -2.83 -10.66
N GLN A 189 -3.02 -3.48 -11.32
CA GLN A 189 -1.81 -2.85 -11.82
C GLN A 189 -1.81 -2.85 -13.35
N GLY A 190 -1.56 -1.69 -13.94
CA GLY A 190 -1.33 -1.53 -15.38
C GLY A 190 0.16 -1.50 -15.67
N ARG A 191 0.69 -2.50 -16.38
CA ARG A 191 2.07 -2.54 -16.85
C ARG A 191 2.15 -2.12 -18.30
N ALA A 192 3.02 -1.18 -18.62
CA ALA A 192 3.31 -0.81 -20.00
C ALA A 192 3.89 -1.99 -20.79
N PHE A 193 3.53 -2.10 -22.08
CA PHE A 193 4.09 -3.12 -22.97
C PHE A 193 5.48 -2.73 -23.49
N GLY A 194 5.73 -1.45 -23.67
CA GLY A 194 6.99 -0.86 -24.12
C GLY A 194 7.73 -0.08 -23.03
N ASP A 195 8.31 1.05 -23.42
CA ASP A 195 9.16 1.91 -22.58
C ASP A 195 8.40 3.11 -21.99
N GLU A 196 7.04 3.07 -22.05
CA GLU A 196 6.20 4.15 -21.53
C GLU A 196 6.39 4.32 -20.02
N ILE A 197 6.49 5.58 -19.59
CA ILE A 197 6.68 5.98 -18.20
C ILE A 197 5.37 6.54 -17.64
N PRO A 198 4.99 6.12 -16.42
CA PRO A 198 5.60 5.09 -15.58
C PRO A 198 5.33 3.68 -16.08
N LYS A 199 6.31 2.78 -15.96
CA LYS A 199 6.19 1.39 -16.39
C LYS A 199 5.07 0.64 -15.70
N TYR A 200 4.83 0.94 -14.42
CA TYR A 200 3.76 0.36 -13.62
C TYR A 200 2.88 1.45 -12.99
N ILE A 201 1.57 1.27 -13.07
CA ILE A 201 0.57 2.12 -12.40
C ILE A 201 -0.35 1.22 -11.60
N THR A 202 -0.39 1.37 -10.28
CA THR A 202 -1.29 0.60 -9.43
C THR A 202 -2.49 1.44 -9.00
N ILE A 203 -3.68 0.94 -9.27
CA ILE A 203 -4.97 1.57 -8.96
C ILE A 203 -5.67 0.78 -7.85
N LYS A 204 -6.02 1.45 -6.76
CA LYS A 204 -6.84 0.90 -5.68
C LYS A 204 -8.29 1.25 -5.95
N LEU A 205 -9.17 0.28 -5.96
CA LEU A 205 -10.63 0.46 -6.01
C LEU A 205 -11.20 0.62 -4.59
N ASN A 206 -10.51 0.01 -3.61
CA ASN A 206 -10.74 0.22 -2.20
C ASN A 206 -9.52 0.92 -1.59
N SER A 207 -9.71 2.12 -1.01
CA SER A 207 -8.63 2.92 -0.39
C SER A 207 -7.93 2.20 0.75
N ASP A 208 -8.67 1.36 1.49
CA ASP A 208 -8.21 0.74 2.74
C ASP A 208 -7.49 -0.60 2.49
N ALA A 209 -7.62 -1.16 1.28
CA ALA A 209 -6.96 -2.42 0.94
C ALA A 209 -5.45 -2.23 0.75
N ASP A 210 -4.66 -3.16 1.26
CA ASP A 210 -3.24 -3.25 0.96
C ASP A 210 -3.02 -3.67 -0.50
N LYS A 211 -1.97 -3.13 -1.15
CA LYS A 211 -1.65 -3.45 -2.54
C LYS A 211 -0.91 -4.78 -2.63
N ILE A 212 -1.54 -5.85 -2.17
CA ILE A 212 -0.94 -7.18 -2.17
C ILE A 212 -1.63 -8.04 -3.21
N PHE A 213 -0.85 -8.51 -4.18
CA PHE A 213 -1.29 -9.42 -5.23
C PHE A 213 -1.18 -10.88 -4.76
N GLY A 214 -2.13 -11.72 -5.15
CA GLY A 214 -2.08 -13.17 -4.93
C GLY A 214 -2.68 -13.64 -3.60
N LEU A 215 -3.33 -12.76 -2.82
CA LEU A 215 -3.99 -13.13 -1.55
C LEU A 215 -5.13 -14.14 -1.72
N ASP A 216 -5.74 -14.19 -2.90
CA ASP A 216 -6.80 -15.14 -3.28
C ASP A 216 -6.28 -16.57 -3.49
N LYS A 217 -4.97 -16.73 -3.70
CA LYS A 217 -4.34 -17.99 -4.11
C LYS A 217 -3.41 -18.59 -3.04
N VAL A 218 -3.13 -17.83 -1.97
CA VAL A 218 -2.17 -18.29 -0.93
C VAL A 218 -2.83 -19.15 0.13
N ASP A 219 -2.15 -20.23 0.51
CA ASP A 219 -2.42 -21.01 1.70
C ASP A 219 -1.65 -20.42 2.89
N MET A 220 -2.35 -19.74 3.79
CA MET A 220 -1.77 -19.09 4.97
C MET A 220 -1.18 -20.06 6.00
N LYS A 221 -1.43 -21.37 5.85
CA LYS A 221 -0.89 -22.43 6.73
C LYS A 221 0.49 -22.93 6.28
N LYS A 222 0.90 -22.53 5.09
CA LYS A 222 2.19 -22.90 4.50
C LYS A 222 3.11 -21.67 4.49
N LYS A 223 4.41 -21.94 4.28
CA LYS A 223 5.38 -20.88 4.01
C LYS A 223 4.93 -20.04 2.81
N ILE A 224 4.94 -18.72 2.98
CA ILE A 224 4.53 -17.76 1.96
C ILE A 224 5.77 -17.03 1.47
N TYR A 225 6.00 -17.07 0.17
CA TYR A 225 7.02 -16.25 -0.45
C TYR A 225 6.47 -14.86 -0.76
N VAL A 226 7.27 -13.85 -0.52
CA VAL A 226 6.91 -12.43 -0.74
C VAL A 226 7.90 -11.82 -1.72
N VAL A 227 7.44 -11.41 -2.88
CA VAL A 227 8.23 -10.71 -3.91
C VAL A 227 7.75 -9.28 -4.09
N GLU A 228 8.51 -8.46 -4.82
CA GLU A 228 8.12 -7.09 -5.12
C GLU A 228 7.08 -7.03 -6.25
N GLY A 229 7.32 -7.74 -7.35
CA GLY A 229 6.55 -7.68 -8.58
C GLY A 229 5.51 -8.79 -8.74
N PRO A 230 4.26 -8.46 -9.15
CA PRO A 230 3.26 -9.49 -9.45
C PRO A 230 3.70 -10.53 -10.48
N ILE A 231 4.51 -10.15 -11.47
CA ILE A 231 4.97 -11.07 -12.52
C ILE A 231 5.89 -12.15 -11.93
N ASP A 232 6.82 -11.76 -11.05
CA ASP A 232 7.75 -12.69 -10.41
C ASP A 232 7.02 -13.72 -9.54
N SER A 233 5.96 -13.28 -8.85
CA SER A 233 5.14 -14.17 -8.02
C SER A 233 4.45 -15.28 -8.79
N LEU A 234 4.22 -15.11 -10.10
CA LEU A 234 3.55 -16.11 -10.94
C LEU A 234 4.41 -17.37 -11.19
N PHE A 235 5.71 -17.28 -10.96
CA PHE A 235 6.64 -18.39 -11.12
C PHE A 235 6.82 -19.22 -9.86
N LEU A 236 6.39 -18.73 -8.70
CA LEU A 236 6.53 -19.40 -7.42
C LEU A 236 5.21 -19.97 -6.92
N ASP A 237 5.29 -21.05 -6.13
CA ASP A 237 4.14 -21.57 -5.41
C ASP A 237 3.95 -20.80 -4.10
N ASN A 238 2.71 -20.65 -3.69
CA ASN A 238 2.32 -19.97 -2.44
C ASN A 238 3.00 -18.60 -2.26
N CYS A 239 2.92 -17.77 -3.28
CA CYS A 239 3.63 -16.50 -3.37
C CYS A 239 2.66 -15.31 -3.50
N ILE A 240 2.99 -14.21 -2.82
CA ILE A 240 2.34 -12.91 -2.95
C ILE A 240 3.32 -11.87 -3.47
N ALA A 241 2.78 -10.80 -4.06
CA ALA A 241 3.59 -9.64 -4.43
C ALA A 241 3.05 -8.36 -3.79
N VAL A 242 3.96 -7.53 -3.28
CA VAL A 242 3.58 -6.33 -2.51
C VAL A 242 3.44 -5.06 -3.33
N ALA A 243 3.83 -5.06 -4.60
CA ALA A 243 3.65 -3.93 -5.54
C ALA A 243 3.95 -2.55 -4.92
N GLY A 244 5.02 -2.45 -4.15
CA GLY A 244 5.41 -1.24 -3.42
C GLY A 244 4.62 -0.98 -2.12
N ALA A 245 3.84 -1.96 -1.63
CA ALA A 245 3.16 -1.88 -0.34
C ALA A 245 4.05 -2.40 0.81
N ASP A 246 3.65 -2.08 2.04
CA ASP A 246 4.21 -2.72 3.23
C ASP A 246 3.49 -4.06 3.46
N PHE A 247 4.26 -5.12 3.68
CA PHE A 247 3.73 -6.46 3.96
C PHE A 247 3.65 -6.77 5.46
N ASN A 248 3.85 -5.78 6.32
CA ASN A 248 3.83 -5.98 7.78
C ASN A 248 2.48 -6.50 8.30
N ASN A 249 1.39 -6.24 7.57
CA ASN A 249 0.06 -6.72 7.92
C ASN A 249 -0.22 -8.16 7.45
N VAL A 250 0.66 -8.76 6.66
CA VAL A 250 0.52 -10.17 6.25
C VAL A 250 0.97 -11.07 7.38
N GLN A 251 0.06 -11.91 7.84
CA GLN A 251 0.34 -12.91 8.87
C GLN A 251 0.84 -14.21 8.23
N GLY A 252 1.63 -14.98 8.97
CA GLY A 252 2.12 -16.29 8.54
C GLY A 252 3.64 -16.40 8.52
N ASP A 253 4.13 -17.54 8.08
CA ASP A 253 5.56 -17.82 7.87
C ASP A 253 6.00 -17.19 6.54
N LEU A 254 6.60 -15.99 6.61
CA LEU A 254 6.98 -15.21 5.44
C LEU A 254 8.47 -15.31 5.14
N THR A 255 8.80 -15.65 3.90
CA THR A 255 10.15 -15.51 3.34
C THR A 255 10.17 -14.42 2.27
N VAL A 256 10.92 -13.37 2.49
CA VAL A 256 10.98 -12.22 1.58
C VAL A 256 12.08 -12.38 0.56
N ILE A 257 11.75 -12.16 -0.71
CA ILE A 257 12.63 -12.30 -1.85
C ILE A 257 12.73 -10.96 -2.56
N TYR A 258 13.86 -10.31 -2.46
CA TYR A 258 14.15 -9.06 -3.14
C TYR A 258 14.89 -9.31 -4.46
N ASP A 259 14.84 -8.33 -5.36
CA ASP A 259 15.66 -8.33 -6.55
C ASP A 259 17.15 -8.49 -6.19
N ASN A 260 17.91 -9.20 -7.02
CA ASN A 260 19.35 -9.43 -6.84
C ASN A 260 20.15 -8.18 -7.22
N GLU A 261 19.99 -7.11 -6.46
CA GLU A 261 20.66 -5.83 -6.69
C GLU A 261 21.52 -5.39 -5.48
N PRO A 262 22.64 -6.06 -5.18
CA PRO A 262 23.45 -5.80 -3.99
C PRO A 262 24.11 -4.41 -3.95
N ARG A 263 24.08 -3.66 -5.07
CA ARG A 263 24.55 -2.27 -5.17
C ARG A 263 23.42 -1.24 -5.08
N ASN A 264 22.17 -1.66 -5.11
CA ASN A 264 21.01 -0.77 -5.01
C ASN A 264 20.76 -0.42 -3.53
N LYS A 265 20.99 0.85 -3.16
CA LYS A 265 20.86 1.34 -1.77
C LYS A 265 19.46 1.10 -1.18
N GLU A 266 18.42 1.19 -2.02
CA GLU A 266 17.03 0.99 -1.59
C GLU A 266 16.79 -0.49 -1.22
N ILE A 267 17.20 -1.42 -2.09
CA ILE A 267 17.08 -2.87 -1.86
C ILE A 267 17.88 -3.30 -0.63
N VAL A 268 19.14 -2.84 -0.52
CA VAL A 268 20.00 -3.13 0.63
C VAL A 268 19.34 -2.67 1.93
N LYS A 269 18.76 -1.48 1.96
CA LYS A 269 18.06 -0.93 3.13
C LYS A 269 16.79 -1.72 3.47
N GLN A 270 16.05 -2.16 2.46
CA GLN A 270 14.84 -2.97 2.67
C GLN A 270 15.20 -4.35 3.23
N ILE A 271 16.24 -5.02 2.72
CA ILE A 271 16.75 -6.28 3.26
C ILE A 271 17.19 -6.12 4.72
N GLU A 272 17.97 -5.08 5.03
CA GLU A 272 18.42 -4.79 6.39
C GLU A 272 17.24 -4.59 7.35
N LYS A 273 16.21 -3.85 6.92
CA LYS A 273 14.96 -3.67 7.67
C LYS A 273 14.26 -5.00 7.92
N THR A 274 14.15 -5.86 6.90
CA THR A 274 13.51 -7.19 6.99
C THR A 274 14.23 -8.08 7.97
N ILE A 275 15.56 -8.14 7.92
CA ILE A 275 16.40 -8.89 8.85
C ILE A 275 16.24 -8.35 10.29
N SER A 276 16.20 -7.01 10.47
CA SER A 276 16.02 -6.39 11.79
C SER A 276 14.65 -6.67 12.41
N GLN A 277 13.65 -6.96 11.58
CA GLN A 277 12.30 -7.38 12.00
C GLN A 277 12.23 -8.89 12.35
N GLY A 278 13.34 -9.62 12.26
CA GLY A 278 13.38 -11.07 12.54
C GLY A 278 12.73 -11.94 11.47
N ARG A 279 12.55 -11.43 10.25
CA ARG A 279 11.92 -12.17 9.15
C ARG A 279 12.96 -12.90 8.31
N SER A 280 12.55 -14.04 7.72
CA SER A 280 13.38 -14.79 6.77
C SER A 280 13.51 -14.00 5.46
N VAL A 281 14.71 -14.01 4.88
CA VAL A 281 15.03 -13.32 3.63
C VAL A 281 15.92 -14.20 2.75
N VAL A 282 15.71 -14.12 1.45
CA VAL A 282 16.59 -14.74 0.45
C VAL A 282 17.75 -13.81 0.15
N LEU A 283 18.97 -14.33 0.27
CA LEU A 283 20.21 -13.64 -0.12
C LEU A 283 20.86 -14.43 -1.26
N TRP A 284 20.70 -13.97 -2.46
CA TRP A 284 21.13 -14.64 -3.67
C TRP A 284 22.61 -14.98 -3.66
N PRO A 285 23.02 -16.16 -4.17
CA PRO A 285 24.43 -16.54 -4.22
C PRO A 285 25.19 -15.65 -5.23
N ASP A 286 26.49 -15.46 -5.02
CA ASP A 286 27.33 -14.65 -5.90
C ASP A 286 27.42 -15.19 -7.35
N SER A 287 27.13 -16.44 -7.57
CA SER A 287 27.02 -17.08 -8.88
C SER A 287 25.80 -16.61 -9.67
N MET A 288 24.73 -16.16 -8.99
CA MET A 288 23.52 -15.67 -9.62
C MET A 288 23.77 -14.27 -10.20
N LYS A 289 23.55 -14.13 -11.53
CA LYS A 289 23.74 -12.86 -12.25
C LYS A 289 22.43 -12.17 -12.58
N GLU A 290 21.37 -12.93 -12.66
CA GLU A 290 20.04 -12.51 -12.99
C GLU A 290 19.50 -11.59 -11.90
N LYS A 291 18.77 -10.54 -12.33
CA LYS A 291 18.25 -9.52 -11.45
C LYS A 291 17.03 -10.01 -10.65
N ASP A 292 16.09 -10.63 -11.34
CA ASP A 292 14.80 -11.05 -10.79
C ASP A 292 14.44 -12.47 -11.25
N ILE A 293 13.33 -13.00 -10.72
CA ILE A 293 12.90 -14.36 -11.02
C ILE A 293 12.53 -14.53 -12.49
N ASN A 294 11.92 -13.51 -13.11
CA ASN A 294 11.60 -13.60 -14.54
C ASN A 294 12.88 -13.66 -15.40
N ASP A 295 13.91 -12.90 -15.05
CA ASP A 295 15.21 -12.96 -15.75
C ASP A 295 15.86 -14.34 -15.60
N MET A 296 15.76 -15.00 -14.42
CA MET A 296 16.23 -16.36 -14.21
C MET A 296 15.53 -17.36 -15.14
N ILE A 297 14.21 -17.27 -15.27
CA ILE A 297 13.42 -18.10 -16.20
C ILE A 297 13.86 -17.86 -17.65
N LEU A 298 14.10 -16.61 -18.03
CA LEU A 298 14.53 -16.25 -19.37
C LEU A 298 15.94 -16.77 -19.67
N SER A 299 16.83 -16.79 -18.67
CA SER A 299 18.17 -17.37 -18.75
C SER A 299 18.19 -18.91 -18.77
N GLY A 300 17.03 -19.55 -18.58
CA GLY A 300 16.87 -21.01 -18.74
C GLY A 300 16.73 -21.81 -17.45
N TYR A 301 16.72 -21.14 -16.28
CA TYR A 301 16.41 -21.83 -15.03
C TYR A 301 14.97 -22.34 -15.04
N THR A 302 14.79 -23.55 -14.55
CA THR A 302 13.46 -24.11 -14.32
C THR A 302 12.89 -23.60 -13.00
N LYS A 303 11.56 -23.65 -12.87
CA LYS A 303 10.88 -23.33 -11.62
C LYS A 303 11.43 -24.12 -10.42
N LEU A 304 11.73 -25.40 -10.59
CA LEU A 304 12.26 -26.26 -9.53
C LEU A 304 13.67 -25.85 -9.10
N GLU A 305 14.53 -25.50 -10.03
CA GLU A 305 15.88 -24.99 -9.74
C GLU A 305 15.81 -23.66 -8.97
N ILE A 306 14.95 -22.72 -9.41
CA ILE A 306 14.76 -21.45 -8.71
C ILE A 306 14.23 -21.70 -7.29
N GLN A 307 13.24 -22.56 -7.13
CA GLN A 307 12.70 -22.93 -5.82
C GLN A 307 13.80 -23.47 -4.89
N LYS A 308 14.63 -24.40 -5.40
CA LYS A 308 15.76 -24.95 -4.65
C LYS A 308 16.78 -23.87 -4.27
N ILE A 309 17.13 -22.98 -5.21
CA ILE A 309 18.06 -21.87 -4.93
C ILE A 309 17.49 -20.96 -3.83
N ILE A 310 16.19 -20.65 -3.86
CA ILE A 310 15.51 -19.87 -2.83
C ILE A 310 15.61 -20.57 -1.47
N GLU A 311 15.30 -21.86 -1.40
CA GLU A 311 15.36 -22.65 -0.16
C GLU A 311 16.77 -22.70 0.41
N ASP A 312 17.77 -22.99 -0.43
CA ASP A 312 19.18 -23.11 -0.05
C ASP A 312 19.79 -21.74 0.39
N ASN A 313 19.18 -20.62 -0.02
CA ASN A 313 19.67 -19.26 0.26
C ASN A 313 18.69 -18.43 1.11
N THR A 314 17.78 -19.09 1.82
CA THR A 314 16.91 -18.44 2.82
C THR A 314 17.62 -18.39 4.17
N PHE A 315 17.72 -17.20 4.75
CA PHE A 315 18.40 -16.95 6.03
C PHE A 315 17.49 -16.14 6.96
N GLU A 316 17.70 -16.33 8.28
CA GLU A 316 17.02 -15.58 9.32
C GLU A 316 17.94 -15.23 10.49
N GLY A 317 17.56 -14.29 11.34
CA GLY A 317 18.26 -13.94 12.58
C GLY A 317 19.74 -13.59 12.36
N VAL A 318 20.64 -14.24 13.11
CA VAL A 318 22.08 -13.96 13.07
C VAL A 318 22.70 -14.45 11.75
N SER A 319 22.27 -15.58 11.22
CA SER A 319 22.77 -16.10 9.94
C SER A 319 22.46 -15.15 8.77
N ALA A 320 21.26 -14.54 8.76
CA ALA A 320 20.91 -13.53 7.78
C ALA A 320 21.81 -12.29 7.88
N LYS A 321 22.08 -11.79 9.11
CA LYS A 321 22.96 -10.64 9.33
C LYS A 321 24.38 -10.91 8.82
N LEU A 322 24.91 -12.07 9.12
CA LEU A 322 26.25 -12.46 8.71
C LEU A 322 26.33 -12.57 7.16
N ARG A 323 25.41 -13.30 6.57
CA ARG A 323 25.38 -13.50 5.10
C ARG A 323 25.15 -12.18 4.36
N PHE A 324 24.26 -11.32 4.87
CA PHE A 324 23.96 -10.01 4.31
C PHE A 324 25.19 -9.09 4.24
N THR A 325 26.07 -9.13 5.24
CA THR A 325 27.32 -8.34 5.26
C THR A 325 28.21 -8.69 4.06
N GLY A 326 28.27 -9.94 3.65
CA GLY A 326 29.00 -10.35 2.45
C GLY A 326 28.24 -10.11 1.14
N TRP A 327 26.89 -10.15 1.18
CA TRP A 327 26.05 -9.97 0.00
C TRP A 327 25.99 -8.51 -0.46
N LYS A 328 25.88 -7.52 0.48
CA LYS A 328 25.83 -6.11 0.13
C LYS A 328 27.16 -5.63 -0.46
N LYS A 329 27.10 -4.89 -1.57
CA LYS A 329 28.25 -4.33 -2.29
C LYS A 329 28.23 -2.80 -2.31
N ILE A 330 27.67 -2.19 -1.28
CA ILE A 330 27.64 -0.74 -1.07
C ILE A 330 28.78 -0.37 -0.14
N ASP A 331 29.63 0.57 -0.57
CA ASP A 331 30.70 1.12 0.25
C ASP A 331 30.11 2.09 1.30
N GLU A 332 30.23 1.76 2.58
CA GLU A 332 29.71 2.61 3.69
C GLU A 332 30.36 3.98 3.77
N ARG A 333 31.56 4.14 3.14
CA ARG A 333 32.30 5.41 3.08
C ARG A 333 31.63 6.48 2.24
N SER A 334 30.65 6.13 1.41
CA SER A 334 29.93 7.09 0.53
C SER A 334 28.73 7.76 1.21
N VAL A 335 28.36 7.38 2.43
CA VAL A 335 27.20 7.91 3.16
C VAL A 335 27.53 9.13 4.02
N SER A 336 28.82 9.36 4.35
CA SER A 336 29.25 10.44 5.24
C SER A 336 29.58 11.78 4.54
N LYS A 337 29.29 11.92 3.23
CA LYS A 337 29.61 13.15 2.46
C LYS A 337 28.39 13.99 2.07
N THR A 338 27.23 13.80 2.74
CA THR A 338 26.07 14.68 2.51
C THR A 338 25.46 15.01 3.87
N ILE A 339 26.17 15.82 4.65
CA ILE A 339 25.67 16.63 5.76
C ILE A 339 26.03 18.09 5.42
#